data_9b62e898cc0a258822608848be5b550a
#
_entry.id   9b62e898cc0a258822608848be5b550a
#
_cell.length_a   1.000
_cell.length_b   1.000
_cell.length_c   1.000
_cell.angle_alpha   90.00
_cell.angle_beta   90.00
_cell.angle_gamma   90.00
#
_symmetry.space_group_name_H-M   'P 1'
#
loop_
_entity.id
_entity.type
_entity.pdbx_description
1 polymer ?
#
loop_
_entity_poly.entity_id
_entity_poly.type
_entity_poly.pdbx_seq_one_letter_code
_entity_poly.pdbx_strand_id
1 'polypeptide(L)'
;MLLDHIKQSSDIKKLKEDQYPELAREIRQFLIEKISKTGGHLASNLGVVELTMALHLAFDLPKDKIVWDVGHQAYTHKLLSGRKAGFDDLRQFGGMSGFPKRKESPYDAFDTGHSSTSISAGLGIAQAREITGEEYSVISVIGDGALTGGMAYEALNNAAQIKKNFIIVLNDNEMSISKNVGGMSRYLSSVRTKEGYAELKLKVERGLSSIPVIGKPMAYGLYQLKNGIKQFLVPGMLFEDMGITYLGPVDGHDVKTMIRVFKEAKRVQHAVLVHVITKKGKGYKPAEENPARFHGVEPFDIKTGKPLKKKEFPSYTDIFSEKICELAKKNEKLVALTAAMPDGTGLTKFSKEFPKRFFDVGIAEAHEVTSAAGMASAGLKPVVAVYSSFLQRGYDQVLHDVCIQNLPVLFAIDRAGLVGSDGETHQGIFDISFLSLVPGMNIMAPKNLWELQDMLEFGVKFDAPLAIRYPRGQAYRGLEEFRAPIEYGKAEMLYEESDIALFALGSMVSTGEHVREKLKAKGHACTLVNARFVKPLDTDMIDHLCKDHKLIVTMEENVLRGGMGMYVTKYIHEFYPEIRVIQIALPDAYVEHGNVSVLREMLGIDSDSVLKRIEQELYSWK
;
A
#
# COMPACT_ATOMS: atom_id res chain seq x y z
N MET A 1 14.41 21.54 24.72
CA MET A 1 13.07 20.96 24.50
C MET A 1 13.00 19.61 25.20
N LEU A 2 11.83 19.19 25.70
CA LEU A 2 11.67 17.88 26.35
C LEU A 2 12.04 16.73 25.39
N LEU A 3 11.69 16.85 24.11
CA LEU A 3 12.03 15.87 23.08
C LEU A 3 13.54 15.64 22.92
N ASP A 4 14.39 16.62 23.22
CA ASP A 4 15.85 16.49 23.12
C ASP A 4 16.44 15.54 24.17
N HIS A 5 15.71 15.32 25.27
CA HIS A 5 16.11 14.43 26.36
C HIS A 5 15.63 12.98 26.16
N ILE A 6 14.81 12.71 25.13
CA ILE A 6 14.33 11.35 24.82
C ILE A 6 15.35 10.69 23.87
N LYS A 7 16.15 9.76 24.40
CA LYS A 7 17.13 8.97 23.65
C LYS A 7 16.74 7.50 23.52
N GLN A 8 15.81 7.04 24.35
CA GLN A 8 15.25 5.70 24.38
C GLN A 8 13.86 5.70 24.98
N SER A 9 13.09 4.63 24.74
CA SER A 9 11.69 4.53 25.19
C SER A 9 11.48 4.76 26.68
N SER A 10 12.42 4.35 27.53
CA SER A 10 12.31 4.51 28.99
C SER A 10 12.43 5.98 29.45
N ASP A 11 12.96 6.87 28.63
CA ASP A 11 13.17 8.27 29.06
C ASP A 11 11.85 9.04 29.20
N ILE A 12 10.82 8.70 28.41
CA ILE A 12 9.50 9.34 28.54
C ILE A 12 8.88 9.05 29.93
N LYS A 13 9.22 7.93 30.56
CA LYS A 13 8.72 7.55 31.91
C LYS A 13 9.30 8.41 33.03
N LYS A 14 10.36 9.18 32.75
CA LYS A 14 10.96 10.13 33.69
C LYS A 14 10.22 11.47 33.75
N LEU A 15 9.35 11.74 32.77
CA LEU A 15 8.58 12.97 32.70
C LEU A 15 7.41 12.97 33.70
N LYS A 16 7.10 14.14 34.24
CA LYS A 16 5.90 14.35 35.05
C LYS A 16 4.67 14.45 34.14
N GLU A 17 3.51 14.14 34.68
CA GLU A 17 2.24 14.14 33.94
C GLU A 17 1.86 15.49 33.36
N ASP A 18 2.25 16.59 34.01
CA ASP A 18 2.01 17.96 33.56
C ASP A 18 2.87 18.35 32.34
N GLN A 19 3.93 17.58 32.05
CA GLN A 19 4.81 17.77 30.91
C GLN A 19 4.34 17.04 29.63
N TYR A 20 3.36 16.11 29.72
CA TYR A 20 2.89 15.34 28.56
C TYR A 20 2.30 16.23 27.45
N PRO A 21 1.46 17.26 27.74
CA PRO A 21 0.95 18.13 26.69
C PRO A 21 2.03 18.92 25.97
N GLU A 22 3.09 19.30 26.67
CA GLU A 22 4.21 20.03 26.09
C GLU A 22 5.03 19.11 25.16
N LEU A 23 5.36 17.89 25.61
CA LEU A 23 6.05 16.92 24.76
C LEU A 23 5.23 16.61 23.48
N ALA A 24 3.92 16.42 23.59
CA ALA A 24 3.06 16.18 22.46
C ALA A 24 3.08 17.34 21.44
N ARG A 25 3.12 18.59 21.94
CA ARG A 25 3.25 19.79 21.09
C ARG A 25 4.61 19.84 20.39
N GLU A 26 5.69 19.57 21.12
CA GLU A 26 7.07 19.55 20.56
C GLU A 26 7.21 18.47 19.46
N ILE A 27 6.67 17.26 19.69
CA ILE A 27 6.65 16.18 18.70
C ILE A 27 5.91 16.62 17.42
N ARG A 28 4.71 17.20 17.55
CA ARG A 28 3.95 17.70 16.39
C ARG A 28 4.70 18.75 15.60
N GLN A 29 5.26 19.74 16.30
CA GLN A 29 6.03 20.80 15.64
C GLN A 29 7.23 20.20 14.90
N PHE A 30 7.98 19.32 15.52
CA PHE A 30 9.11 18.63 14.91
C PHE A 30 8.69 17.86 13.65
N LEU A 31 7.61 17.07 13.72
CA LEU A 31 7.10 16.31 12.58
C LEU A 31 6.67 17.24 11.42
N ILE A 32 5.97 18.33 11.70
CA ILE A 32 5.56 19.30 10.67
C ILE A 32 6.80 19.91 10.00
N GLU A 33 7.79 20.34 10.79
CA GLU A 33 9.02 20.95 10.28
C GLU A 33 9.87 19.99 9.43
N LYS A 34 10.00 18.73 9.85
CA LYS A 34 10.82 17.74 9.12
C LYS A 34 10.10 17.24 7.86
N ILE A 35 8.83 16.83 7.99
CA ILE A 35 8.07 16.28 6.86
C ILE A 35 7.77 17.36 5.81
N SER A 36 7.69 18.64 6.18
CA SER A 36 7.58 19.73 5.20
C SER A 36 8.77 19.79 4.23
N LYS A 37 9.95 19.28 4.63
CA LYS A 37 11.18 19.24 3.84
C LYS A 37 11.43 17.91 3.14
N THR A 38 11.19 16.80 3.84
CA THR A 38 11.48 15.45 3.32
C THR A 38 10.30 14.82 2.58
N GLY A 39 9.08 15.33 2.79
CA GLY A 39 7.86 14.58 2.48
C GLY A 39 7.63 13.45 3.49
N GLY A 40 6.52 12.74 3.36
CA GLY A 40 6.18 11.61 4.22
C GLY A 40 4.72 11.56 4.64
N HIS A 41 4.41 10.73 5.65
CA HIS A 41 3.05 10.53 6.17
C HIS A 41 2.79 11.50 7.33
N LEU A 42 2.08 12.61 7.08
CA LEU A 42 1.93 13.65 8.11
C LEU A 42 0.66 13.49 8.93
N ALA A 43 -0.51 13.48 8.29
CA ALA A 43 -1.80 13.54 9.01
C ALA A 43 -2.02 12.34 9.95
N SER A 44 -1.61 11.14 9.53
CA SER A 44 -1.71 9.92 10.33
C SER A 44 -0.83 9.98 11.59
N ASN A 45 0.38 10.52 11.46
CA ASN A 45 1.31 10.69 12.59
C ASN A 45 0.84 11.76 13.58
N LEU A 46 0.36 12.90 13.10
CA LEU A 46 -0.16 13.96 13.97
C LEU A 46 -1.37 13.50 14.81
N GLY A 47 -2.16 12.57 14.27
CA GLY A 47 -3.33 12.03 14.96
C GLY A 47 -3.01 11.09 16.11
N VAL A 48 -1.85 10.44 16.13
CA VAL A 48 -1.54 9.37 17.10
C VAL A 48 -0.40 9.72 18.07
N VAL A 49 -0.06 10.99 18.21
CA VAL A 49 1.05 11.42 19.10
C VAL A 49 0.80 10.98 20.53
N GLU A 50 -0.34 11.36 21.13
CA GLU A 50 -0.67 11.00 22.51
C GLU A 50 -0.92 9.49 22.68
N LEU A 51 -1.52 8.82 21.69
CA LEU A 51 -1.68 7.36 21.69
C LEU A 51 -0.32 6.67 21.78
N THR A 52 0.63 7.09 20.96
CA THR A 52 1.99 6.51 20.95
C THR A 52 2.73 6.80 22.26
N MET A 53 2.60 8.03 22.79
CA MET A 53 3.17 8.37 24.10
C MET A 53 2.58 7.48 25.21
N ALA A 54 1.26 7.27 25.23
CA ALA A 54 0.59 6.43 26.22
C ALA A 54 1.05 4.95 26.14
N LEU A 55 1.29 4.44 24.93
CA LEU A 55 1.87 3.10 24.74
C LEU A 55 3.28 3.00 25.32
N HIS A 56 4.16 3.96 25.04
CA HIS A 56 5.52 3.99 25.59
C HIS A 56 5.56 4.18 27.13
N LEU A 57 4.55 4.86 27.69
CA LEU A 57 4.42 5.04 29.14
C LEU A 57 3.85 3.79 29.84
N ALA A 58 2.96 3.06 29.20
CA ALA A 58 2.27 1.90 29.78
C ALA A 58 3.04 0.58 29.64
N PHE A 59 3.89 0.45 28.61
CA PHE A 59 4.62 -0.78 28.28
C PHE A 59 6.13 -0.63 28.39
N ASP A 60 6.83 -1.75 28.52
CA ASP A 60 8.28 -1.81 28.71
C ASP A 60 8.98 -2.21 27.38
N LEU A 61 9.17 -1.24 26.50
CA LEU A 61 9.82 -1.46 25.19
C LEU A 61 11.36 -1.45 25.35
N PRO A 62 12.07 -2.32 24.62
CA PRO A 62 11.62 -3.25 23.57
C PRO A 62 11.23 -4.65 24.09
N LYS A 63 11.14 -4.88 25.42
CA LYS A 63 10.70 -6.16 25.98
C LYS A 63 9.27 -6.47 25.52
N ASP A 64 8.30 -5.62 25.83
CA ASP A 64 6.95 -5.66 25.26
C ASP A 64 7.02 -5.37 23.75
N LYS A 65 6.14 -5.98 22.95
CA LYS A 65 6.17 -5.91 21.49
C LYS A 65 5.00 -5.13 20.95
N ILE A 66 5.28 -4.07 20.16
CA ILE A 66 4.24 -3.34 19.42
C ILE A 66 4.37 -3.67 17.93
N VAL A 67 3.27 -4.13 17.32
CA VAL A 67 3.12 -4.33 15.87
C VAL A 67 2.21 -3.25 15.32
N TRP A 68 2.74 -2.38 14.48
CA TRP A 68 2.00 -1.31 13.82
C TRP A 68 1.39 -1.80 12.52
N ASP A 69 0.07 -1.67 12.35
CA ASP A 69 -0.58 -1.96 11.08
C ASP A 69 -0.20 -0.91 10.04
N VAL A 70 0.17 -1.30 8.83
CA VAL A 70 0.80 -0.44 7.82
C VAL A 70 2.13 0.15 8.33
N GLY A 71 2.13 0.81 9.47
CA GLY A 71 3.29 1.43 10.10
C GLY A 71 3.60 2.86 9.63
N HIS A 72 2.81 3.42 8.72
CA HIS A 72 2.96 4.80 8.25
C HIS A 72 2.72 5.85 9.34
N GLN A 73 2.09 5.49 10.46
CA GLN A 73 1.82 6.32 11.63
C GLN A 73 2.87 6.16 12.76
N ALA A 74 4.00 5.48 12.50
CA ALA A 74 4.97 5.12 13.53
C ALA A 74 6.09 6.18 13.75
N TYR A 75 5.96 7.40 13.25
CA TYR A 75 7.02 8.41 13.38
C TYR A 75 7.24 8.86 14.82
N THR A 76 6.17 9.02 15.60
CA THR A 76 6.28 9.28 17.05
C THR A 76 6.96 8.12 17.78
N HIS A 77 6.70 6.87 17.39
CA HIS A 77 7.40 5.70 17.92
C HIS A 77 8.91 5.75 17.61
N LYS A 78 9.29 6.13 16.37
CA LYS A 78 10.69 6.33 16.00
C LYS A 78 11.36 7.44 16.84
N LEU A 79 10.67 8.56 17.06
CA LEU A 79 11.16 9.65 17.92
C LEU A 79 11.38 9.18 19.37
N LEU A 80 10.40 8.52 19.96
CA LEU A 80 10.46 8.06 21.35
C LEU A 80 11.43 6.88 21.56
N SER A 81 11.85 6.22 20.49
CA SER A 81 12.91 5.19 20.50
C SER A 81 14.31 5.73 20.14
N GLY A 82 14.49 7.06 20.15
CA GLY A 82 15.80 7.72 20.02
C GLY A 82 16.28 7.99 18.59
N ARG A 83 15.43 7.80 17.57
CA ARG A 83 15.80 7.97 16.16
C ARG A 83 15.54 9.38 15.60
N LYS A 84 15.59 10.42 16.46
CA LYS A 84 15.31 11.80 16.06
C LYS A 84 16.19 12.29 14.90
N ALA A 85 17.47 11.94 14.90
CA ALA A 85 18.42 12.35 13.87
C ALA A 85 18.07 11.79 12.47
N GLY A 86 17.52 10.57 12.39
CA GLY A 86 17.15 9.94 11.12
C GLY A 86 16.02 10.66 10.35
N PHE A 87 15.37 11.65 10.95
CA PHE A 87 14.35 12.44 10.25
C PHE A 87 14.91 13.44 9.24
N ASP A 88 16.22 13.68 9.24
CA ASP A 88 16.86 14.53 8.24
C ASP A 88 16.92 13.83 6.88
N ASP A 89 17.06 12.49 6.89
CA ASP A 89 17.15 11.63 5.72
C ASP A 89 15.96 10.67 5.61
N LEU A 90 14.82 11.03 6.21
CA LEU A 90 13.61 10.21 6.18
C LEU A 90 13.17 9.92 4.74
N ARG A 91 13.02 8.62 4.39
CA ARG A 91 12.60 8.13 3.07
C ARG A 91 13.56 8.47 1.92
N GLN A 92 14.77 8.90 2.22
CA GLN A 92 15.84 9.08 1.25
C GLN A 92 16.71 7.82 1.19
N PHE A 93 17.36 7.61 0.05
CA PHE A 93 18.24 6.46 -0.14
C PHE A 93 19.34 6.40 0.94
N GLY A 94 19.49 5.23 1.58
CA GLY A 94 20.42 5.03 2.70
C GLY A 94 19.98 5.68 4.02
N GLY A 95 18.86 6.43 4.04
CA GLY A 95 18.30 7.07 5.23
C GLY A 95 17.29 6.20 5.97
N MET A 96 16.56 6.81 6.91
CA MET A 96 15.56 6.14 7.73
C MET A 96 14.29 5.84 6.92
N SER A 97 13.77 4.61 7.03
CA SER A 97 12.52 4.18 6.40
C SER A 97 11.29 4.95 6.93
N GLY A 98 10.30 5.15 6.08
CA GLY A 98 8.97 5.67 6.46
C GLY A 98 8.10 4.68 7.25
N PHE A 99 8.56 3.44 7.42
CA PHE A 99 7.87 2.35 8.11
C PHE A 99 8.76 1.72 9.19
N PRO A 100 8.18 0.99 10.18
CA PRO A 100 8.98 0.19 11.10
C PRO A 100 9.86 -0.83 10.37
N LYS A 101 11.11 -0.93 10.79
CA LYS A 101 12.09 -1.88 10.25
C LYS A 101 12.94 -2.48 11.38
N ARG A 102 12.91 -3.80 11.52
CA ARG A 102 13.69 -4.54 12.52
C ARG A 102 15.20 -4.29 12.39
N LYS A 103 15.67 -4.07 11.16
CA LYS A 103 17.07 -3.74 10.89
C LYS A 103 17.48 -2.35 11.39
N GLU A 104 16.52 -1.42 11.57
CA GLU A 104 16.79 -0.07 12.07
C GLU A 104 16.81 -0.01 13.61
N SER A 105 15.99 -0.83 14.28
CA SER A 105 15.82 -0.70 15.71
C SER A 105 15.23 -1.95 16.37
N PRO A 106 15.71 -2.34 17.57
CA PRO A 106 15.10 -3.42 18.36
C PRO A 106 13.69 -3.08 18.87
N TYR A 107 13.29 -1.81 18.82
CA TYR A 107 11.95 -1.36 19.17
C TYR A 107 10.91 -1.70 18.09
N ASP A 108 11.33 -1.95 16.86
CA ASP A 108 10.46 -2.36 15.75
C ASP A 108 10.29 -3.88 15.77
N ALA A 109 9.20 -4.37 16.35
CA ALA A 109 9.00 -5.81 16.55
C ALA A 109 8.73 -6.58 15.25
N PHE A 110 8.21 -5.90 14.23
CA PHE A 110 7.84 -6.49 12.94
C PHE A 110 7.94 -5.45 11.82
N ASP A 111 8.46 -5.86 10.66
CA ASP A 111 8.50 -5.02 9.46
C ASP A 111 7.10 -4.91 8.86
N THR A 112 6.65 -3.69 8.60
CA THR A 112 5.30 -3.44 8.08
C THR A 112 5.32 -2.49 6.88
N GLY A 113 4.19 -2.38 6.20
CA GLY A 113 4.01 -1.54 5.01
C GLY A 113 2.62 -1.71 4.41
N HIS A 114 2.14 -2.96 4.34
CA HIS A 114 0.77 -3.27 3.91
C HIS A 114 -0.19 -3.34 5.10
N SER A 115 -1.46 -3.06 4.86
CA SER A 115 -2.52 -3.03 5.87
C SER A 115 -2.96 -4.42 6.35
N SER A 116 -3.69 -4.44 7.47
CA SER A 116 -4.47 -5.59 7.99
C SER A 116 -3.63 -6.78 8.46
N THR A 117 -2.31 -6.63 8.60
CA THR A 117 -1.39 -7.71 9.01
C THR A 117 -1.07 -7.73 10.49
N SER A 118 -1.28 -6.62 11.20
CA SER A 118 -0.78 -6.42 12.58
C SER A 118 -1.38 -7.40 13.58
N ILE A 119 -2.69 -7.71 13.46
CA ILE A 119 -3.36 -8.63 14.38
C ILE A 119 -2.81 -10.04 14.18
N SER A 120 -2.67 -10.51 12.93
CA SER A 120 -2.09 -11.82 12.63
C SER A 120 -0.65 -11.95 13.12
N ALA A 121 0.19 -10.95 12.83
CA ALA A 121 1.59 -10.96 13.26
C ALA A 121 1.71 -10.89 14.80
N GLY A 122 0.92 -10.03 15.45
CA GLY A 122 0.87 -9.93 16.89
C GLY A 122 0.37 -11.22 17.56
N LEU A 123 -0.66 -11.85 17.00
CA LEU A 123 -1.17 -13.13 17.48
C LEU A 123 -0.10 -14.22 17.38
N GLY A 124 0.63 -14.29 16.25
CA GLY A 124 1.76 -15.22 16.09
C GLY A 124 2.86 -15.00 17.12
N ILE A 125 3.22 -13.73 17.41
CA ILE A 125 4.18 -13.39 18.47
C ILE A 125 3.66 -13.79 19.86
N ALA A 126 2.36 -13.57 20.13
CA ALA A 126 1.74 -13.96 21.39
C ALA A 126 1.71 -15.48 21.58
N GLN A 127 1.43 -16.24 20.54
CA GLN A 127 1.49 -17.71 20.54
C GLN A 127 2.93 -18.22 20.76
N ALA A 128 3.92 -17.62 20.08
CA ALA A 128 5.33 -17.95 20.29
C ALA A 128 5.75 -17.73 21.74
N ARG A 129 5.36 -16.59 22.35
CA ARG A 129 5.57 -16.30 23.78
C ARG A 129 4.96 -17.38 24.68
N GLU A 130 3.77 -17.91 24.36
CA GLU A 130 3.15 -18.98 25.16
C GLU A 130 3.98 -20.26 25.11
N ILE A 131 4.51 -20.61 23.94
CA ILE A 131 5.33 -21.81 23.72
C ILE A 131 6.69 -21.68 24.42
N THR A 132 7.33 -20.50 24.32
CA THR A 132 8.66 -20.27 24.93
C THR A 132 8.60 -20.00 26.42
N GLY A 133 7.42 -19.76 26.99
CA GLY A 133 7.25 -19.43 28.42
C GLY A 133 7.75 -18.03 28.80
N GLU A 134 8.01 -17.16 27.82
CA GLU A 134 8.46 -15.79 28.07
C GLU A 134 7.32 -14.91 28.58
N GLU A 135 7.68 -13.84 29.30
CA GLU A 135 6.73 -12.89 29.88
C GLU A 135 6.93 -11.49 29.30
N TYR A 136 6.11 -11.12 28.33
CA TYR A 136 5.99 -9.77 27.77
C TYR A 136 4.59 -9.55 27.19
N SER A 137 4.20 -8.30 27.06
CA SER A 137 2.93 -7.93 26.38
C SER A 137 3.12 -7.88 24.87
N VAL A 138 2.07 -8.25 24.14
CA VAL A 138 2.01 -8.09 22.69
C VAL A 138 0.85 -7.17 22.34
N ILE A 139 1.13 -6.11 21.60
CA ILE A 139 0.20 -5.05 21.25
C ILE A 139 0.17 -4.91 19.72
N SER A 140 -0.99 -5.09 19.11
CA SER A 140 -1.23 -4.78 17.70
C SER A 140 -2.01 -3.47 17.59
N VAL A 141 -1.46 -2.48 16.88
CA VAL A 141 -2.13 -1.18 16.65
C VAL A 141 -2.65 -1.16 15.24
N ILE A 142 -3.97 -1.18 15.07
CA ILE A 142 -4.65 -1.22 13.78
C ILE A 142 -5.58 -0.01 13.61
N GLY A 143 -5.59 0.58 12.40
CA GLY A 143 -6.55 1.61 12.04
C GLY A 143 -7.92 1.04 11.65
N ASP A 144 -8.96 1.84 11.83
CA ASP A 144 -10.33 1.49 11.45
C ASP A 144 -10.49 1.17 9.95
N GLY A 145 -9.73 1.84 9.08
CA GLY A 145 -9.65 1.50 7.66
C GLY A 145 -9.03 0.13 7.41
N ALA A 146 -7.90 -0.19 8.06
CA ALA A 146 -7.23 -1.48 7.93
C ALA A 146 -8.05 -2.64 8.53
N LEU A 147 -8.93 -2.35 9.47
CA LEU A 147 -9.87 -3.34 10.03
C LEU A 147 -10.90 -3.83 9.00
N THR A 148 -11.08 -3.16 7.86
CA THR A 148 -11.98 -3.60 6.78
C THR A 148 -11.39 -4.74 5.95
N GLY A 149 -10.10 -5.02 6.04
CA GLY A 149 -9.45 -6.10 5.31
C GLY A 149 -9.78 -7.49 5.85
N GLY A 150 -9.96 -8.47 4.95
CA GLY A 150 -10.35 -9.85 5.31
C GLY A 150 -9.42 -10.50 6.31
N MET A 151 -8.09 -10.33 6.14
CA MET A 151 -7.09 -10.89 7.08
C MET A 151 -7.27 -10.39 8.52
N ALA A 152 -7.73 -9.16 8.73
CA ALA A 152 -8.02 -8.66 10.07
C ALA A 152 -9.17 -9.44 10.74
N TYR A 153 -10.23 -9.80 9.98
CA TYR A 153 -11.32 -10.63 10.49
C TYR A 153 -10.88 -12.06 10.77
N GLU A 154 -10.07 -12.67 9.89
CA GLU A 154 -9.49 -13.98 10.10
C GLU A 154 -8.66 -14.01 11.39
N ALA A 155 -7.85 -12.98 11.61
CA ALA A 155 -7.03 -12.83 12.81
C ALA A 155 -7.87 -12.62 14.07
N LEU A 156 -8.92 -11.80 14.03
CA LEU A 156 -9.86 -11.60 15.15
C LEU A 156 -10.56 -12.91 15.52
N ASN A 157 -11.03 -13.66 14.52
CA ASN A 157 -11.65 -14.98 14.73
C ASN A 157 -10.71 -15.93 15.46
N ASN A 158 -9.43 -15.95 15.12
CA ASN A 158 -8.42 -16.77 15.78
C ASN A 158 -7.98 -16.19 17.14
N ALA A 159 -7.91 -14.87 17.30
CA ALA A 159 -7.52 -14.22 18.54
C ALA A 159 -8.46 -14.56 19.72
N ALA A 160 -9.72 -14.88 19.45
CA ALA A 160 -10.69 -15.32 20.44
C ALA A 160 -10.28 -16.60 21.20
N GLN A 161 -9.37 -17.40 20.64
CA GLN A 161 -8.91 -18.67 21.23
C GLN A 161 -7.68 -18.52 22.15
N ILE A 162 -7.01 -17.37 22.14
CA ILE A 162 -5.80 -17.16 22.94
C ILE A 162 -6.14 -17.10 24.43
N LYS A 163 -5.36 -17.81 25.25
CA LYS A 163 -5.58 -17.96 26.71
C LYS A 163 -4.69 -17.06 27.57
N LYS A 164 -3.83 -16.25 26.93
CA LYS A 164 -2.99 -15.26 27.59
C LYS A 164 -3.22 -13.88 26.99
N ASN A 165 -2.75 -12.85 27.66
CA ASN A 165 -2.93 -11.47 27.26
C ASN A 165 -2.47 -11.20 25.81
N PHE A 166 -3.35 -10.67 24.97
CA PHE A 166 -3.07 -10.10 23.66
C PHE A 166 -3.89 -8.84 23.49
N ILE A 167 -3.23 -7.71 23.22
CA ILE A 167 -3.87 -6.39 23.18
C ILE A 167 -3.98 -5.93 21.73
N ILE A 168 -5.20 -5.63 21.29
CA ILE A 168 -5.49 -5.02 19.99
C ILE A 168 -5.93 -3.57 20.26
N VAL A 169 -5.19 -2.60 19.75
CA VAL A 169 -5.53 -1.18 19.84
C VAL A 169 -6.14 -0.75 18.52
N LEU A 170 -7.46 -0.53 18.53
CA LEU A 170 -8.18 0.01 17.37
C LEU A 170 -8.11 1.53 17.41
N ASN A 171 -7.32 2.11 16.51
CA ASN A 171 -7.23 3.54 16.30
C ASN A 171 -8.30 3.99 15.30
N ASP A 172 -9.39 4.54 15.81
CA ASP A 172 -10.55 4.98 15.03
C ASP A 172 -10.49 6.49 14.78
N ASN A 173 -10.36 6.89 13.50
CA ASN A 173 -10.37 8.28 13.07
C ASN A 173 -11.28 8.54 11.86
N GLU A 174 -12.18 7.58 11.53
CA GLU A 174 -13.14 7.59 10.41
C GLU A 174 -12.52 7.56 9.01
N MET A 175 -11.22 7.38 8.92
CA MET A 175 -10.52 7.53 7.64
C MET A 175 -9.42 6.49 7.45
N SER A 176 -9.38 5.93 6.25
CA SER A 176 -8.18 5.36 5.63
C SER A 176 -7.40 6.46 4.89
N ILE A 177 -7.18 6.34 3.60
CA ILE A 177 -6.76 7.47 2.73
C ILE A 177 -7.96 8.42 2.54
N SER A 178 -9.15 7.87 2.24
CA SER A 178 -10.45 8.54 2.16
C SER A 178 -11.33 8.19 3.37
N LYS A 179 -12.58 8.66 3.40
CA LYS A 179 -13.56 8.22 4.41
C LYS A 179 -13.81 6.73 4.27
N ASN A 180 -13.85 6.04 5.39
CA ASN A 180 -14.13 4.61 5.40
C ASN A 180 -15.54 4.29 4.93
N VAL A 181 -15.69 3.16 4.25
CA VAL A 181 -16.96 2.68 3.68
C VAL A 181 -17.42 1.38 4.35
N GLY A 182 -18.69 1.02 4.12
CA GLY A 182 -19.24 -0.28 4.50
C GLY A 182 -19.86 -0.37 5.89
N GLY A 183 -20.23 -1.61 6.26
CA GLY A 183 -20.98 -1.92 7.51
C GLY A 183 -20.14 -1.69 8.76
N MET A 184 -18.88 -2.04 8.75
CA MET A 184 -17.97 -1.86 9.88
C MET A 184 -17.78 -0.36 10.22
N SER A 185 -17.59 0.49 9.23
CA SER A 185 -17.50 1.94 9.44
C SER A 185 -18.77 2.50 10.09
N ARG A 186 -19.96 2.06 9.63
CA ARG A 186 -21.25 2.45 10.24
C ARG A 186 -21.38 1.93 11.67
N TYR A 187 -20.95 0.70 11.93
CA TYR A 187 -20.95 0.12 13.27
C TYR A 187 -20.08 0.94 14.23
N LEU A 188 -18.81 1.20 13.88
CA LEU A 188 -17.90 2.01 14.69
C LEU A 188 -18.44 3.43 14.91
N SER A 189 -19.03 4.05 13.88
CA SER A 189 -19.69 5.36 14.01
C SER A 189 -20.82 5.34 15.04
N SER A 190 -21.63 4.27 15.07
CA SER A 190 -22.70 4.12 16.07
C SER A 190 -22.17 3.97 17.50
N VAL A 191 -20.98 3.36 17.64
CA VAL A 191 -20.32 3.22 18.95
C VAL A 191 -19.78 4.56 19.46
N ARG A 192 -19.25 5.41 18.59
CA ARG A 192 -18.71 6.73 18.94
C ARG A 192 -19.76 7.74 19.41
N THR A 193 -20.93 7.72 18.78
CA THR A 193 -21.97 8.75 19.00
C THR A 193 -22.75 8.59 20.31
N LYS A 194 -22.57 7.48 21.03
CA LYS A 194 -23.22 7.27 22.33
C LYS A 194 -22.37 7.85 23.44
N GLU A 195 -22.62 9.12 23.78
CA GLU A 195 -22.01 9.80 24.93
C GLU A 195 -22.28 9.06 26.25
N GLY A 196 -21.28 9.02 27.14
CA GLY A 196 -21.42 8.44 28.49
C GLY A 196 -21.30 6.92 28.58
N TYR A 197 -20.92 6.23 27.48
CA TYR A 197 -20.83 4.77 27.44
C TYR A 197 -19.89 4.17 28.51
N ALA A 198 -18.69 4.72 28.67
CA ALA A 198 -17.73 4.23 29.69
C ALA A 198 -18.26 4.41 31.12
N GLU A 199 -18.96 5.54 31.38
CA GLU A 199 -19.61 5.76 32.66
C GLU A 199 -20.84 4.88 32.86
N LEU A 200 -21.65 4.67 31.81
CA LEU A 200 -22.83 3.82 31.86
C LEU A 200 -22.42 2.34 32.09
N LYS A 201 -21.40 1.85 31.40
CA LYS A 201 -20.86 0.50 31.61
C LYS A 201 -20.39 0.31 33.05
N LEU A 202 -19.60 1.24 33.60
CA LEU A 202 -19.13 1.21 34.97
C LEU A 202 -20.29 1.31 35.99
N LYS A 203 -21.33 2.10 35.72
CA LYS A 203 -22.53 2.21 36.58
C LYS A 203 -23.36 0.93 36.54
N VAL A 204 -23.53 0.34 35.33
CA VAL A 204 -24.27 -0.92 35.16
C VAL A 204 -23.52 -2.09 35.78
N GLU A 205 -22.21 -2.18 35.62
CA GLU A 205 -21.38 -3.23 36.23
C GLU A 205 -21.37 -3.12 37.77
N ARG A 206 -21.26 -1.90 38.34
CA ARG A 206 -21.38 -1.68 39.79
C ARG A 206 -22.77 -1.98 40.30
N GLY A 207 -23.83 -1.58 39.58
CA GLY A 207 -25.22 -1.88 39.93
C GLY A 207 -25.52 -3.38 39.90
N LEU A 208 -24.97 -4.11 38.91
CA LEU A 208 -25.18 -5.54 38.79
C LEU A 208 -24.31 -6.37 39.75
N SER A 209 -23.15 -5.88 40.18
CA SER A 209 -22.31 -6.50 41.20
C SER A 209 -22.85 -6.31 42.63
N SER A 210 -23.73 -5.34 42.83
CA SER A 210 -24.37 -5.09 44.15
C SER A 210 -25.66 -5.89 44.37
N ILE A 211 -26.12 -6.71 43.42
CA ILE A 211 -27.31 -7.57 43.59
C ILE A 211 -26.89 -8.86 44.31
N PRO A 212 -27.46 -9.20 45.49
CA PRO A 212 -27.15 -10.43 46.21
C PRO A 212 -27.50 -11.66 45.39
N VAL A 213 -26.60 -12.65 45.33
CA VAL A 213 -26.81 -13.92 44.64
C VAL A 213 -27.82 -14.75 45.40
N ILE A 214 -29.05 -14.82 44.92
CA ILE A 214 -30.11 -15.67 45.47
C ILE A 214 -30.42 -16.77 44.45
N GLY A 215 -29.94 -17.99 44.71
CA GLY A 215 -30.39 -19.26 44.13
C GLY A 215 -30.06 -19.54 42.65
N LYS A 216 -29.60 -20.77 42.33
CA LYS A 216 -29.16 -21.20 40.99
C LYS A 216 -30.19 -21.07 39.83
N PRO A 217 -31.53 -21.25 40.02
CA PRO A 217 -32.48 -21.06 38.90
C PRO A 217 -32.73 -19.60 38.54
N MET A 218 -32.63 -18.67 39.51
CA MET A 218 -32.81 -17.23 39.31
C MET A 218 -31.57 -16.62 38.65
N ALA A 219 -30.39 -17.21 38.85
CA ALA A 219 -29.15 -16.76 38.21
C ALA A 219 -29.20 -16.88 36.70
N TYR A 220 -29.84 -17.92 36.14
CA TYR A 220 -29.99 -18.12 34.70
C TYR A 220 -30.97 -17.10 34.08
N GLY A 221 -32.10 -16.82 34.73
CA GLY A 221 -33.05 -15.82 34.28
C GLY A 221 -32.48 -14.38 34.39
N LEU A 222 -31.75 -14.08 35.45
CA LEU A 222 -31.01 -12.82 35.62
C LEU A 222 -29.83 -12.71 34.60
N TYR A 223 -29.18 -13.80 34.25
CA TYR A 223 -28.15 -13.82 33.24
C TYR A 223 -28.70 -13.56 31.83
N GLN A 224 -29.86 -14.12 31.50
CA GLN A 224 -30.58 -13.85 30.24
C GLN A 224 -31.13 -12.41 30.21
N LEU A 225 -31.67 -11.89 31.32
CA LEU A 225 -32.10 -10.50 31.45
C LEU A 225 -30.90 -9.53 31.37
N LYS A 226 -29.78 -9.89 32.02
CA LYS A 226 -28.53 -9.15 31.97
C LYS A 226 -27.98 -9.08 30.54
N ASN A 227 -28.02 -10.17 29.78
CA ASN A 227 -27.59 -10.21 28.39
C ASN A 227 -28.58 -9.47 27.48
N GLY A 228 -29.88 -9.59 27.69
CA GLY A 228 -30.89 -8.83 26.95
C GLY A 228 -30.79 -7.31 27.15
N ILE A 229 -30.56 -6.86 28.38
CA ILE A 229 -30.34 -5.43 28.69
C ILE A 229 -28.97 -4.97 28.14
N LYS A 230 -27.95 -5.79 28.21
CA LYS A 230 -26.66 -5.53 27.54
C LYS A 230 -26.81 -5.36 26.03
N GLN A 231 -27.60 -6.22 25.38
CA GLN A 231 -27.83 -6.15 23.93
C GLN A 231 -28.46 -4.81 23.47
N PHE A 232 -29.32 -4.21 24.28
CA PHE A 232 -29.97 -2.92 23.94
C PHE A 232 -29.15 -1.69 24.28
N LEU A 233 -28.17 -1.78 25.19
CA LEU A 233 -27.48 -0.62 25.76
C LEU A 233 -25.99 -0.53 25.48
N VAL A 234 -25.34 -1.60 24.97
CA VAL A 234 -23.88 -1.71 24.92
C VAL A 234 -23.35 -1.80 23.50
N PRO A 235 -22.76 -0.74 22.93
CA PRO A 235 -21.95 -0.83 21.71
C PRO A 235 -20.69 -1.66 21.98
N GLY A 236 -20.15 -2.34 20.96
CA GLY A 236 -18.94 -3.17 21.10
C GLY A 236 -19.23 -4.69 21.16
N MET A 237 -20.51 -5.07 21.11
CA MET A 237 -20.94 -6.45 21.20
C MET A 237 -20.30 -7.38 20.15
N LEU A 238 -20.06 -6.90 18.94
CA LEU A 238 -19.43 -7.72 17.89
C LEU A 238 -18.14 -8.40 18.39
N PHE A 239 -17.26 -7.65 19.04
CA PHE A 239 -16.00 -8.18 19.55
C PHE A 239 -16.21 -9.05 20.79
N GLU A 240 -17.12 -8.67 21.69
CA GLU A 240 -17.47 -9.47 22.87
C GLU A 240 -18.14 -10.79 22.49
N ASP A 241 -19.01 -10.79 21.50
CA ASP A 241 -19.64 -12.02 20.95
C ASP A 241 -18.62 -12.94 20.29
N MET A 242 -17.53 -12.40 19.74
CA MET A 242 -16.38 -13.16 19.27
C MET A 242 -15.46 -13.66 20.39
N GLY A 243 -15.71 -13.31 21.67
CA GLY A 243 -14.87 -13.71 22.80
C GLY A 243 -13.69 -12.78 23.07
N ILE A 244 -13.68 -11.56 22.50
CA ILE A 244 -12.65 -10.54 22.70
C ILE A 244 -13.20 -9.48 23.64
N THR A 245 -12.54 -9.25 24.78
CA THR A 245 -12.96 -8.18 25.71
C THR A 245 -12.83 -6.82 25.04
N TYR A 246 -13.90 -6.03 25.07
CA TYR A 246 -13.92 -4.68 24.52
C TYR A 246 -13.78 -3.62 25.61
N LEU A 247 -12.77 -2.72 25.47
CA LEU A 247 -12.53 -1.57 26.33
C LEU A 247 -12.59 -0.29 25.49
N GLY A 248 -13.46 0.63 25.85
CA GLY A 248 -13.59 1.90 25.15
C GLY A 248 -15.05 2.24 24.80
N PRO A 249 -15.28 3.25 23.92
CA PRO A 249 -14.25 4.08 23.29
C PRO A 249 -13.55 5.05 24.27
N VAL A 250 -12.27 5.34 24.00
CA VAL A 250 -11.42 6.22 24.82
C VAL A 250 -10.91 7.37 23.97
N ASP A 251 -10.84 8.58 24.53
CA ASP A 251 -10.19 9.71 23.87
C ASP A 251 -8.69 9.44 23.69
N GLY A 252 -8.26 9.30 22.45
CA GLY A 252 -6.87 9.05 22.04
C GLY A 252 -5.95 10.26 22.19
N HIS A 253 -6.46 11.37 22.73
CA HIS A 253 -5.70 12.57 23.05
C HIS A 253 -5.57 12.80 24.57
N ASP A 254 -6.18 11.97 25.38
CA ASP A 254 -6.01 11.95 26.83
C ASP A 254 -5.02 10.84 27.25
N VAL A 255 -3.73 11.24 27.36
CA VAL A 255 -2.63 10.32 27.73
C VAL A 255 -2.90 9.61 29.07
N LYS A 256 -3.42 10.33 30.07
CA LYS A 256 -3.65 9.78 31.42
C LYS A 256 -4.70 8.68 31.42
N THR A 257 -5.82 8.95 30.74
CA THR A 257 -6.89 7.96 30.61
C THR A 257 -6.44 6.75 29.81
N MET A 258 -5.71 6.94 28.71
CA MET A 258 -5.15 5.82 27.92
C MET A 258 -4.20 4.96 28.74
N ILE A 259 -3.27 5.54 29.51
CA ILE A 259 -2.35 4.76 30.39
C ILE A 259 -3.17 3.89 31.35
N ARG A 260 -4.23 4.41 31.95
CA ARG A 260 -5.09 3.64 32.87
C ARG A 260 -5.75 2.47 32.15
N VAL A 261 -6.32 2.72 30.95
CA VAL A 261 -6.99 1.67 30.17
C VAL A 261 -5.99 0.61 29.68
N PHE A 262 -4.79 0.99 29.25
CA PHE A 262 -3.76 0.03 28.86
C PHE A 262 -3.27 -0.83 30.03
N LYS A 263 -3.17 -0.25 31.24
CA LYS A 263 -2.87 -1.02 32.47
C LYS A 263 -3.97 -2.03 32.80
N GLU A 264 -5.26 -1.68 32.60
CA GLU A 264 -6.37 -2.63 32.74
C GLU A 264 -6.32 -3.70 31.65
N ALA A 265 -6.09 -3.32 30.37
CA ALA A 265 -5.95 -4.26 29.28
C ALA A 265 -4.81 -5.29 29.52
N LYS A 266 -3.71 -4.86 30.13
CA LYS A 266 -2.58 -5.75 30.50
C LYS A 266 -2.95 -6.84 31.51
N ARG A 267 -4.00 -6.64 32.31
CA ARG A 267 -4.48 -7.60 33.32
C ARG A 267 -5.42 -8.68 32.75
N VAL A 268 -5.97 -8.45 31.58
CA VAL A 268 -6.88 -9.40 30.91
C VAL A 268 -6.08 -10.60 30.41
N GLN A 269 -6.53 -11.81 30.74
CA GLN A 269 -5.81 -13.06 30.41
C GLN A 269 -6.32 -13.71 29.11
N HIS A 270 -6.80 -12.94 28.16
CA HIS A 270 -7.21 -13.34 26.81
C HIS A 270 -7.11 -12.12 25.88
N ALA A 271 -7.60 -12.24 24.66
CA ALA A 271 -7.60 -11.13 23.72
C ALA A 271 -8.47 -9.96 24.22
N VAL A 272 -7.93 -8.75 24.13
CA VAL A 272 -8.64 -7.52 24.50
C VAL A 272 -8.48 -6.47 23.40
N LEU A 273 -9.59 -5.86 22.99
CA LEU A 273 -9.60 -4.75 22.05
C LEU A 273 -9.82 -3.44 22.79
N VAL A 274 -8.86 -2.53 22.68
CA VAL A 274 -8.94 -1.16 23.19
C VAL A 274 -9.29 -0.24 22.04
N HIS A 275 -10.52 0.30 22.06
CA HIS A 275 -11.00 1.24 21.04
C HIS A 275 -10.63 2.66 21.42
N VAL A 276 -9.80 3.30 20.60
CA VAL A 276 -9.25 4.65 20.81
C VAL A 276 -9.70 5.56 19.68
N ILE A 277 -10.34 6.69 20.03
CA ILE A 277 -10.79 7.70 19.07
C ILE A 277 -9.72 8.77 18.92
N THR A 278 -9.27 9.01 17.69
CA THR A 278 -8.27 10.04 17.40
C THR A 278 -8.74 11.00 16.29
N LYS A 279 -8.05 12.14 16.17
CA LYS A 279 -8.30 13.11 15.09
C LYS A 279 -7.10 13.16 14.15
N LYS A 280 -7.28 12.69 12.91
CA LYS A 280 -6.25 12.72 11.87
C LYS A 280 -5.82 14.15 11.56
N GLY A 281 -4.51 14.42 11.52
CA GLY A 281 -3.96 15.76 11.26
C GLY A 281 -3.95 16.72 12.45
N LYS A 282 -4.30 16.28 13.67
CA LYS A 282 -4.43 17.12 14.87
C LYS A 282 -3.25 18.05 15.10
N GLY A 283 -3.55 19.33 15.34
CA GLY A 283 -2.57 20.38 15.64
C GLY A 283 -1.94 21.03 14.42
N TYR A 284 -2.37 20.66 13.21
CA TYR A 284 -2.00 21.35 11.96
C TYR A 284 -3.24 21.59 11.10
N LYS A 285 -3.74 22.82 11.12
CA LYS A 285 -5.01 23.18 10.49
C LYS A 285 -5.16 22.70 9.04
N PRO A 286 -4.18 22.87 8.14
CA PRO A 286 -4.31 22.36 6.76
C PRO A 286 -4.50 20.84 6.68
N ALA A 287 -3.90 20.06 7.61
CA ALA A 287 -4.05 18.61 7.66
C ALA A 287 -5.37 18.18 8.31
N GLU A 288 -5.90 18.97 9.26
CA GLU A 288 -7.22 18.73 9.85
C GLU A 288 -8.35 18.98 8.84
N GLU A 289 -8.21 20.02 8.00
CA GLU A 289 -9.20 20.38 6.98
C GLU A 289 -9.16 19.44 5.75
N ASN A 290 -7.99 18.91 5.43
CA ASN A 290 -7.83 17.97 4.30
C ASN A 290 -6.88 16.81 4.64
N PRO A 291 -7.29 15.89 5.52
CA PRO A 291 -6.43 14.80 5.98
C PRO A 291 -6.06 13.80 4.88
N ALA A 292 -6.86 13.64 3.84
CA ALA A 292 -6.56 12.79 2.69
C ALA A 292 -5.32 13.28 1.95
N ARG A 293 -5.24 14.58 1.66
CA ARG A 293 -4.08 15.20 1.02
C ARG A 293 -2.79 15.06 1.83
N PHE A 294 -2.92 15.11 3.17
CA PHE A 294 -1.78 14.99 4.09
C PHE A 294 -1.54 13.55 4.56
N HIS A 295 -2.19 12.56 3.94
CA HIS A 295 -1.90 11.15 4.20
C HIS A 295 -0.46 10.81 3.78
N GLY A 296 -0.07 11.13 2.53
CA GLY A 296 1.30 11.07 2.03
C GLY A 296 1.61 12.33 1.25
N VAL A 297 2.58 13.14 1.70
CA VAL A 297 2.90 14.45 1.11
C VAL A 297 4.30 14.48 0.55
N GLU A 298 4.45 15.20 -0.55
CA GLU A 298 5.73 15.72 -1.03
C GLU A 298 6.13 16.96 -0.19
N PRO A 299 7.37 17.47 -0.28
CA PRO A 299 7.76 18.70 0.39
C PRO A 299 6.79 19.85 0.15
N PHE A 300 6.43 20.58 1.22
CA PHE A 300 5.38 21.60 1.19
C PHE A 300 5.72 22.84 2.04
N ASP A 301 5.07 23.96 1.74
CA ASP A 301 5.13 25.18 2.55
C ASP A 301 4.24 25.04 3.79
N ILE A 302 4.82 25.20 4.98
CA ILE A 302 4.11 24.97 6.26
C ILE A 302 2.93 25.95 6.45
N LYS A 303 3.06 27.21 5.99
CA LYS A 303 2.01 28.22 6.23
C LYS A 303 0.76 27.96 5.39
N THR A 304 0.96 27.53 4.14
CA THR A 304 -0.14 27.34 3.18
C THR A 304 -0.55 25.88 3.01
N GLY A 305 0.29 24.94 3.44
CA GLY A 305 0.12 23.51 3.19
C GLY A 305 0.27 23.12 1.71
N LYS A 306 0.70 24.00 0.81
CA LYS A 306 0.82 23.72 -0.63
C LYS A 306 2.16 23.06 -0.96
N PRO A 307 2.23 22.13 -1.93
CA PRO A 307 3.49 21.56 -2.40
C PRO A 307 4.46 22.65 -2.86
N LEU A 308 5.75 22.47 -2.59
CA LEU A 308 6.80 23.38 -3.04
C LEU A 308 7.00 23.30 -4.56
N LYS A 309 6.90 22.09 -5.13
CA LYS A 309 6.94 21.87 -6.58
C LYS A 309 5.51 21.84 -7.13
N LYS A 310 5.24 22.64 -8.15
CA LYS A 310 4.00 22.54 -8.91
C LYS A 310 4.12 21.38 -9.90
N LYS A 311 3.00 20.69 -10.13
CA LYS A 311 2.88 19.70 -11.18
C LYS A 311 2.86 20.44 -12.53
N GLU A 312 3.87 20.23 -13.35
CA GLU A 312 3.98 20.91 -14.66
C GLU A 312 3.16 20.22 -15.74
N PHE A 313 3.13 18.89 -15.71
CA PHE A 313 2.44 18.05 -16.68
C PHE A 313 1.56 17.00 -15.98
N PRO A 314 0.55 16.45 -16.66
CA PRO A 314 -0.29 15.40 -16.10
C PRO A 314 0.53 14.13 -15.82
N SER A 315 0.16 13.42 -14.76
CA SER A 315 0.68 12.08 -14.46
C SER A 315 -0.07 11.01 -15.27
N TYR A 316 0.48 9.80 -15.31
CA TYR A 316 -0.26 8.65 -15.87
C TYR A 316 -1.60 8.44 -15.18
N THR A 317 -1.68 8.63 -13.86
CA THR A 317 -2.95 8.58 -13.11
C THR A 317 -3.97 9.63 -13.59
N ASP A 318 -3.51 10.86 -13.94
CA ASP A 318 -4.43 11.89 -14.47
C ASP A 318 -4.93 11.51 -15.88
N ILE A 319 -4.05 10.97 -16.73
CA ILE A 319 -4.40 10.48 -18.07
C ILE A 319 -5.44 9.36 -17.97
N PHE A 320 -5.21 8.39 -17.07
CA PHE A 320 -6.18 7.33 -16.78
C PHE A 320 -7.52 7.92 -16.35
N SER A 321 -7.51 8.84 -15.37
CA SER A 321 -8.71 9.49 -14.82
C SER A 321 -9.57 10.17 -15.89
N GLU A 322 -8.95 10.93 -16.77
CA GLU A 322 -9.66 11.60 -17.86
C GLU A 322 -10.22 10.60 -18.89
N LYS A 323 -9.37 9.65 -19.33
CA LYS A 323 -9.75 8.70 -20.39
C LYS A 323 -10.84 7.73 -19.93
N ILE A 324 -10.78 7.23 -18.70
CA ILE A 324 -11.80 6.30 -18.21
C ILE A 324 -13.18 6.98 -18.07
N CYS A 325 -13.24 8.27 -17.70
CA CYS A 325 -14.48 9.04 -17.69
C CYS A 325 -15.01 9.26 -19.12
N GLU A 326 -14.15 9.55 -20.09
CA GLU A 326 -14.53 9.65 -21.50
C GLU A 326 -15.16 8.34 -22.02
N LEU A 327 -14.50 7.21 -21.74
CA LEU A 327 -14.96 5.89 -22.16
C LEU A 327 -16.30 5.51 -21.49
N ALA A 328 -16.48 5.87 -20.21
CA ALA A 328 -17.71 5.61 -19.47
C ALA A 328 -18.92 6.41 -20.01
N LYS A 329 -18.71 7.56 -20.63
CA LYS A 329 -19.78 8.31 -21.34
C LYS A 329 -20.28 7.56 -22.56
N LYS A 330 -19.41 6.78 -23.20
CA LYS A 330 -19.71 6.03 -24.43
C LYS A 330 -20.15 4.58 -24.17
N ASN A 331 -19.85 4.04 -22.97
CA ASN A 331 -20.16 2.67 -22.59
C ASN A 331 -20.85 2.62 -21.22
N GLU A 332 -22.15 2.41 -21.21
CA GLU A 332 -22.97 2.34 -20.00
C GLU A 332 -22.68 1.10 -19.14
N LYS A 333 -22.12 0.05 -19.71
CA LYS A 333 -21.72 -1.18 -18.99
C LYS A 333 -20.40 -1.03 -18.23
N LEU A 334 -19.62 0.04 -18.50
CA LEU A 334 -18.35 0.28 -17.86
C LEU A 334 -18.57 0.70 -16.40
N VAL A 335 -18.01 -0.07 -15.47
CA VAL A 335 -17.99 0.18 -14.03
C VAL A 335 -16.55 0.23 -13.53
N ALA A 336 -16.29 0.98 -12.47
CA ALA A 336 -14.95 1.12 -11.90
C ALA A 336 -14.93 0.75 -10.42
N LEU A 337 -13.93 -0.03 -10.02
CA LEU A 337 -13.71 -0.48 -8.65
C LEU A 337 -12.35 0.00 -8.14
N THR A 338 -12.24 0.23 -6.83
CA THR A 338 -10.96 0.48 -6.15
C THR A 338 -11.04 0.05 -4.68
N ALA A 339 -9.90 -0.28 -4.10
CA ALA A 339 -9.78 -0.66 -2.69
C ALA A 339 -9.29 0.53 -1.85
N ALA A 340 -10.21 1.40 -1.41
CA ALA A 340 -9.98 2.58 -0.55
C ALA A 340 -9.03 3.64 -1.15
N MET A 341 -8.82 3.64 -2.47
CA MET A 341 -7.83 4.52 -3.11
C MET A 341 -8.39 5.35 -4.28
N PRO A 342 -9.57 5.96 -4.20
CA PRO A 342 -10.15 6.69 -5.34
C PRO A 342 -9.26 7.85 -5.82
N ASP A 343 -8.62 8.60 -4.92
CA ASP A 343 -7.68 9.67 -5.27
C ASP A 343 -6.38 9.09 -5.86
N GLY A 344 -5.84 8.07 -5.22
CA GLY A 344 -4.57 7.45 -5.60
C GLY A 344 -4.59 6.79 -6.96
N THR A 345 -5.71 6.21 -7.35
CA THR A 345 -5.93 5.55 -8.65
C THR A 345 -6.60 6.43 -9.71
N GLY A 346 -6.92 7.71 -9.37
CA GLY A 346 -7.54 8.65 -10.29
C GLY A 346 -9.05 8.49 -10.49
N LEU A 347 -9.74 7.70 -9.66
CA LEU A 347 -11.18 7.46 -9.80
C LEU A 347 -12.08 8.48 -9.09
N THR A 348 -11.53 9.50 -8.42
CA THR A 348 -12.33 10.55 -7.74
C THR A 348 -13.23 11.31 -8.71
N LYS A 349 -12.78 11.58 -9.95
CA LYS A 349 -13.61 12.19 -10.98
C LYS A 349 -14.74 11.24 -11.40
N PHE A 350 -14.40 9.98 -11.67
CA PHE A 350 -15.36 8.95 -12.05
C PHE A 350 -16.45 8.76 -10.99
N SER A 351 -16.10 8.73 -9.71
CA SER A 351 -17.06 8.57 -8.60
C SER A 351 -18.10 9.71 -8.53
N LYS A 352 -17.73 10.92 -8.93
CA LYS A 352 -18.63 12.09 -8.98
C LYS A 352 -19.51 12.09 -10.22
N GLU A 353 -18.95 11.74 -11.40
CA GLU A 353 -19.70 11.72 -12.67
C GLU A 353 -20.61 10.48 -12.78
N PHE A 354 -20.19 9.34 -12.23
CA PHE A 354 -20.90 8.06 -12.35
C PHE A 354 -21.08 7.34 -11.01
N PRO A 355 -21.75 7.94 -10.00
CA PRO A 355 -21.81 7.40 -8.63
C PRO A 355 -22.46 6.01 -8.52
N LYS A 356 -23.35 5.64 -9.47
CA LYS A 356 -23.97 4.30 -9.50
C LYS A 356 -23.10 3.22 -10.15
N ARG A 357 -21.99 3.60 -10.78
CA ARG A 357 -21.05 2.73 -11.48
C ARG A 357 -19.67 2.74 -10.87
N PHE A 358 -19.54 3.37 -9.71
CA PHE A 358 -18.31 3.42 -8.92
C PHE A 358 -18.47 2.61 -7.63
N PHE A 359 -17.47 1.79 -7.31
CA PHE A 359 -17.45 0.93 -6.15
C PHE A 359 -16.11 1.06 -5.40
N ASP A 360 -16.17 1.66 -4.22
CA ASP A 360 -15.06 1.61 -3.26
C ASP A 360 -15.36 0.48 -2.27
N VAL A 361 -14.52 -0.54 -2.25
CA VAL A 361 -14.74 -1.74 -1.44
C VAL A 361 -14.06 -1.69 -0.06
N GLY A 362 -13.42 -0.58 0.29
CA GLY A 362 -12.53 -0.49 1.45
C GLY A 362 -11.18 -1.15 1.14
N ILE A 363 -10.35 -1.38 2.16
CA ILE A 363 -9.03 -2.03 1.95
C ILE A 363 -9.25 -3.54 1.83
N ALA A 364 -9.69 -3.99 0.64
CA ALA A 364 -10.11 -5.37 0.40
C ALA A 364 -9.89 -5.79 -1.06
N GLU A 365 -8.63 -5.85 -1.50
CA GLU A 365 -8.25 -6.11 -2.88
C GLU A 365 -8.73 -7.48 -3.39
N ALA A 366 -8.70 -8.51 -2.56
CA ALA A 366 -9.24 -9.83 -2.92
C ALA A 366 -10.75 -9.75 -3.24
N HIS A 367 -11.52 -9.03 -2.40
CA HIS A 367 -12.96 -8.78 -2.66
C HIS A 367 -13.17 -7.90 -3.90
N GLU A 368 -12.32 -6.89 -4.14
CA GLU A 368 -12.36 -6.03 -5.33
C GLU A 368 -12.33 -6.87 -6.61
N VAL A 369 -11.36 -7.78 -6.71
CA VAL A 369 -11.15 -8.63 -7.89
C VAL A 369 -12.32 -9.62 -8.07
N THR A 370 -12.73 -10.36 -7.01
CA THR A 370 -13.86 -11.29 -7.11
C THR A 370 -15.17 -10.58 -7.42
N SER A 371 -15.41 -9.40 -6.84
CA SER A 371 -16.60 -8.60 -7.15
C SER A 371 -16.61 -8.15 -8.62
N ALA A 372 -15.45 -7.73 -9.15
CA ALA A 372 -15.29 -7.40 -10.57
C ALA A 372 -15.58 -8.63 -11.46
N ALA A 373 -15.08 -9.82 -11.09
CA ALA A 373 -15.39 -11.06 -11.81
C ALA A 373 -16.91 -11.33 -11.84
N GLY A 374 -17.60 -11.18 -10.69
CA GLY A 374 -19.05 -11.30 -10.61
C GLY A 374 -19.79 -10.30 -11.51
N MET A 375 -19.33 -9.04 -11.56
CA MET A 375 -19.92 -8.02 -12.45
C MET A 375 -19.68 -8.35 -13.94
N ALA A 376 -18.50 -8.84 -14.29
CA ALA A 376 -18.17 -9.25 -15.66
C ALA A 376 -19.03 -10.45 -16.08
N SER A 377 -19.21 -11.45 -15.23
CA SER A 377 -20.08 -12.61 -15.50
C SER A 377 -21.56 -12.22 -15.73
N ALA A 378 -21.97 -11.09 -15.14
CA ALA A 378 -23.30 -10.48 -15.35
C ALA A 378 -23.39 -9.54 -16.56
N GLY A 379 -22.33 -9.45 -17.38
CA GLY A 379 -22.31 -8.69 -18.64
C GLY A 379 -21.92 -7.22 -18.51
N LEU A 380 -21.34 -6.79 -17.37
CA LEU A 380 -20.71 -5.49 -17.22
C LEU A 380 -19.25 -5.52 -17.70
N LYS A 381 -18.64 -4.35 -17.87
CA LYS A 381 -17.22 -4.18 -18.16
C LYS A 381 -16.52 -3.53 -16.96
N PRO A 382 -16.05 -4.33 -15.99
CA PRO A 382 -15.40 -3.78 -14.82
C PRO A 382 -13.95 -3.37 -15.10
N VAL A 383 -13.55 -2.25 -14.50
CA VAL A 383 -12.20 -1.73 -14.45
C VAL A 383 -11.75 -1.74 -12.97
N VAL A 384 -10.80 -2.58 -12.65
CA VAL A 384 -10.16 -2.69 -11.34
C VAL A 384 -8.95 -1.75 -11.33
N ALA A 385 -9.03 -0.66 -10.57
CA ALA A 385 -7.94 0.32 -10.48
C ALA A 385 -7.20 0.15 -9.15
N VAL A 386 -6.00 -0.41 -9.21
CA VAL A 386 -5.23 -0.88 -8.06
C VAL A 386 -3.73 -0.59 -8.26
N TYR A 387 -2.99 -0.42 -7.15
CA TYR A 387 -1.53 -0.34 -7.24
C TYR A 387 -0.91 -1.72 -7.48
N SER A 388 0.17 -1.73 -8.26
CA SER A 388 0.90 -2.94 -8.60
C SER A 388 1.24 -3.80 -7.36
N SER A 389 1.82 -3.20 -6.32
CA SER A 389 2.17 -3.91 -5.08
C SER A 389 0.95 -4.41 -4.29
N PHE A 390 -0.22 -3.76 -4.41
CA PHE A 390 -1.42 -4.15 -3.67
C PHE A 390 -2.23 -5.22 -4.39
N LEU A 391 -2.13 -5.31 -5.73
CA LEU A 391 -2.75 -6.40 -6.49
C LEU A 391 -2.22 -7.78 -6.09
N GLN A 392 -1.03 -7.86 -5.47
CA GLN A 392 -0.51 -9.10 -4.89
C GLN A 392 -1.50 -9.79 -3.94
N ARG A 393 -2.36 -9.02 -3.23
CA ARG A 393 -3.41 -9.57 -2.35
C ARG A 393 -4.61 -10.15 -3.08
N GLY A 394 -4.78 -9.80 -4.34
CA GLY A 394 -5.82 -10.33 -5.21
C GLY A 394 -5.32 -11.39 -6.21
N TYR A 395 -4.09 -11.88 -6.08
CA TYR A 395 -3.47 -12.77 -7.07
C TYR A 395 -4.25 -14.07 -7.27
N ASP A 396 -4.66 -14.73 -6.19
CA ASP A 396 -5.51 -15.92 -6.26
C ASP A 396 -6.82 -15.64 -7.01
N GLN A 397 -7.47 -14.51 -6.70
CA GLN A 397 -8.73 -14.11 -7.33
C GLN A 397 -8.56 -13.75 -8.81
N VAL A 398 -7.43 -13.16 -9.19
CA VAL A 398 -7.08 -12.94 -10.61
C VAL A 398 -6.99 -14.28 -11.33
N LEU A 399 -6.28 -15.24 -10.76
CA LEU A 399 -6.09 -16.57 -11.35
C LEU A 399 -7.40 -17.34 -11.39
N HIS A 400 -8.05 -17.51 -10.23
CA HIS A 400 -9.19 -18.42 -10.04
C HIS A 400 -10.50 -17.80 -10.52
N ASP A 401 -10.84 -16.59 -10.06
CA ASP A 401 -12.16 -16.01 -10.29
C ASP A 401 -12.28 -15.32 -11.65
N VAL A 402 -11.17 -14.77 -12.17
CA VAL A 402 -11.16 -14.02 -13.44
C VAL A 402 -10.66 -14.89 -14.60
N CYS A 403 -9.41 -15.40 -14.52
CA CYS A 403 -8.75 -15.98 -15.69
C CYS A 403 -9.21 -17.39 -16.03
N ILE A 404 -9.51 -18.27 -15.05
CA ILE A 404 -10.09 -19.60 -15.33
C ILE A 404 -11.40 -19.48 -16.11
N GLN A 405 -12.20 -18.44 -15.82
CA GLN A 405 -13.48 -18.18 -16.46
C GLN A 405 -13.37 -17.29 -17.70
N ASN A 406 -12.16 -16.82 -18.04
CA ASN A 406 -11.90 -15.88 -19.14
C ASN A 406 -12.79 -14.62 -19.10
N LEU A 407 -13.04 -14.05 -17.93
CA LEU A 407 -13.92 -12.90 -17.75
C LEU A 407 -13.25 -11.60 -18.17
N PRO A 408 -13.93 -10.70 -18.91
CA PRO A 408 -13.36 -9.49 -19.49
C PRO A 408 -13.15 -8.37 -18.44
N VAL A 409 -12.37 -8.63 -17.41
CA VAL A 409 -11.95 -7.66 -16.39
C VAL A 409 -10.73 -6.89 -16.90
N LEU A 410 -10.79 -5.56 -16.85
CA LEU A 410 -9.67 -4.68 -17.16
C LEU A 410 -8.98 -4.26 -15.84
N PHE A 411 -7.74 -4.67 -15.65
CA PHE A 411 -6.90 -4.24 -14.54
C PHE A 411 -6.08 -3.01 -14.94
N ALA A 412 -6.38 -1.85 -14.36
CA ALA A 412 -5.61 -0.63 -14.48
C ALA A 412 -4.60 -0.58 -13.32
N ILE A 413 -3.38 -1.05 -13.59
CA ILE A 413 -2.34 -1.25 -12.58
C ILE A 413 -1.46 -0.01 -12.51
N ASP A 414 -1.73 0.84 -11.53
CA ASP A 414 -0.96 2.05 -11.26
C ASP A 414 0.28 1.73 -10.40
N ARG A 415 1.31 2.56 -10.41
CA ARG A 415 2.58 2.41 -9.69
C ARG A 415 3.35 1.14 -10.08
N ALA A 416 3.29 0.74 -11.33
CA ALA A 416 4.14 -0.34 -11.84
C ALA A 416 5.60 0.12 -11.97
N GLY A 417 6.54 -0.75 -11.65
CA GLY A 417 7.96 -0.44 -11.61
C GLY A 417 8.39 0.23 -10.29
N LEU A 418 9.46 1.01 -10.33
CA LEU A 418 10.00 1.69 -9.17
C LEU A 418 9.11 2.88 -8.78
N VAL A 419 8.69 2.92 -7.50
CA VAL A 419 7.86 4.00 -6.96
C VAL A 419 8.60 4.91 -6.00
N GLY A 420 9.75 4.47 -5.49
CA GLY A 420 10.73 5.29 -4.80
C GLY A 420 10.59 5.31 -3.28
N SER A 421 10.05 6.38 -2.71
CA SER A 421 10.21 6.76 -1.30
C SER A 421 9.60 5.81 -0.27
N ASP A 422 8.67 4.91 -0.63
CA ASP A 422 8.04 3.96 0.29
C ASP A 422 8.73 2.58 0.30
N GLY A 423 9.72 2.38 -0.57
CA GLY A 423 10.66 1.26 -0.54
C GLY A 423 10.06 -0.10 -0.83
N GLU A 424 10.65 -1.12 -0.26
CA GLU A 424 10.45 -2.55 -0.56
C GLU A 424 8.99 -2.98 -0.55
N THR A 425 8.19 -2.38 0.32
CA THR A 425 6.77 -2.74 0.50
C THR A 425 5.85 -2.16 -0.56
N HIS A 426 6.32 -1.16 -1.33
CA HIS A 426 5.51 -0.43 -2.30
C HIS A 426 6.06 -0.45 -3.72
N GLN A 427 7.30 -0.93 -3.94
CA GLN A 427 7.84 -1.07 -5.30
C GLN A 427 6.96 -2.01 -6.13
N GLY A 428 6.50 -1.54 -7.29
CA GLY A 428 5.65 -2.29 -8.22
C GLY A 428 6.44 -3.11 -9.22
N ILE A 429 7.39 -3.91 -8.75
CA ILE A 429 8.40 -4.58 -9.58
C ILE A 429 8.15 -6.07 -9.79
N PHE A 430 7.01 -6.59 -9.32
CA PHE A 430 6.70 -8.02 -9.38
C PHE A 430 5.47 -8.34 -10.23
N ASP A 431 4.71 -7.35 -10.67
CA ASP A 431 3.41 -7.54 -11.33
C ASP A 431 3.52 -8.31 -12.65
N ILE A 432 4.51 -8.03 -13.49
CA ILE A 432 4.77 -8.84 -14.69
C ILE A 432 5.01 -10.29 -14.30
N SER A 433 5.90 -10.52 -13.32
CA SER A 433 6.30 -11.86 -12.93
C SER A 433 5.12 -12.71 -12.43
N PHE A 434 4.29 -12.20 -11.51
CA PHE A 434 3.19 -13.00 -10.99
C PHE A 434 2.00 -13.09 -11.95
N LEU A 435 1.73 -12.05 -12.77
CA LEU A 435 0.64 -12.10 -13.75
C LEU A 435 0.97 -12.95 -14.98
N SER A 436 2.22 -12.97 -15.42
CA SER A 436 2.63 -13.76 -16.59
C SER A 436 2.49 -15.27 -16.37
N LEU A 437 2.52 -15.73 -15.10
CA LEU A 437 2.27 -17.14 -14.74
C LEU A 437 0.81 -17.56 -14.94
N VAL A 438 -0.13 -16.59 -14.98
CA VAL A 438 -1.57 -16.88 -15.04
C VAL A 438 -2.00 -17.18 -16.49
N PRO A 439 -2.50 -18.39 -16.81
CA PRO A 439 -3.05 -18.69 -18.14
C PRO A 439 -4.22 -17.75 -18.47
N GLY A 440 -4.33 -17.32 -19.72
CA GLY A 440 -5.41 -16.42 -20.18
C GLY A 440 -5.25 -14.95 -19.80
N MET A 441 -4.34 -14.58 -18.90
CA MET A 441 -4.03 -13.18 -18.61
C MET A 441 -3.29 -12.54 -19.78
N ASN A 442 -3.72 -11.34 -20.20
CA ASN A 442 -3.04 -10.49 -21.16
C ASN A 442 -2.41 -9.29 -20.44
N ILE A 443 -1.20 -8.89 -20.84
CA ILE A 443 -0.43 -7.86 -20.12
C ILE A 443 0.16 -6.85 -21.11
N MET A 444 -0.13 -5.56 -20.89
CA MET A 444 0.35 -4.43 -21.70
C MET A 444 1.02 -3.36 -20.83
N ALA A 445 1.94 -2.60 -21.43
CA ALA A 445 2.56 -1.44 -20.80
C ALA A 445 2.78 -0.30 -21.81
N PRO A 446 2.22 0.90 -21.60
CA PRO A 446 2.33 2.02 -22.52
C PRO A 446 3.69 2.69 -22.44
N LYS A 447 4.27 3.08 -23.59
CA LYS A 447 5.50 3.86 -23.69
C LYS A 447 5.32 5.33 -23.27
N ASN A 448 4.12 5.91 -23.50
CA ASN A 448 3.84 7.31 -23.25
C ASN A 448 2.36 7.56 -22.94
N LEU A 449 1.99 8.85 -22.76
CA LEU A 449 0.63 9.24 -22.39
C LEU A 449 -0.44 8.89 -23.45
N TRP A 450 -0.10 9.02 -24.73
CA TRP A 450 -1.05 8.74 -25.81
C TRP A 450 -1.32 7.24 -25.94
N GLU A 451 -0.27 6.44 -25.83
CA GLU A 451 -0.42 4.99 -25.87
C GLU A 451 -1.22 4.45 -24.67
N LEU A 452 -1.11 5.08 -23.48
CA LEU A 452 -2.00 4.72 -22.36
C LEU A 452 -3.48 4.97 -22.73
N GLN A 453 -3.78 6.09 -23.38
CA GLN A 453 -5.15 6.40 -23.82
C GLN A 453 -5.66 5.37 -24.85
N ASP A 454 -4.80 5.02 -25.82
CA ASP A 454 -5.13 4.07 -26.88
C ASP A 454 -5.29 2.64 -26.31
N MET A 455 -4.43 2.23 -25.36
CA MET A 455 -4.54 0.94 -24.66
C MET A 455 -5.79 0.84 -23.79
N LEU A 456 -6.21 1.92 -23.12
CA LEU A 456 -7.47 1.95 -22.34
C LEU A 456 -8.69 1.80 -23.27
N GLU A 457 -8.67 2.45 -24.44
CA GLU A 457 -9.74 2.31 -25.43
C GLU A 457 -9.80 0.89 -26.01
N PHE A 458 -8.65 0.29 -26.30
CA PHE A 458 -8.54 -1.12 -26.68
C PHE A 458 -9.07 -2.03 -25.56
N GLY A 459 -8.62 -1.82 -24.32
CA GLY A 459 -8.93 -2.67 -23.17
C GLY A 459 -10.42 -2.69 -22.80
N VAL A 460 -11.12 -1.57 -22.95
CA VAL A 460 -12.57 -1.51 -22.70
C VAL A 460 -13.37 -2.35 -23.74
N LYS A 461 -12.83 -2.52 -24.95
CA LYS A 461 -13.46 -3.33 -26.02
C LYS A 461 -13.00 -4.79 -26.00
N PHE A 462 -11.89 -5.10 -25.31
CA PHE A 462 -11.28 -6.42 -25.31
C PHE A 462 -12.07 -7.42 -24.45
N ASP A 463 -12.38 -8.58 -25.01
CA ASP A 463 -13.29 -9.56 -24.40
C ASP A 463 -12.55 -10.72 -23.71
N ALA A 464 -11.51 -10.40 -22.94
CA ALA A 464 -10.76 -11.32 -22.09
C ALA A 464 -10.08 -10.56 -20.95
N PRO A 465 -9.50 -11.24 -19.93
CA PRO A 465 -8.72 -10.58 -18.88
C PRO A 465 -7.55 -9.79 -19.45
N LEU A 466 -7.42 -8.52 -19.06
CA LEU A 466 -6.36 -7.64 -19.54
C LEU A 466 -5.80 -6.77 -18.41
N ALA A 467 -4.49 -6.74 -18.25
CA ALA A 467 -3.77 -5.85 -17.37
C ALA A 467 -3.02 -4.77 -18.20
N ILE A 468 -3.27 -3.50 -17.87
CA ILE A 468 -2.52 -2.36 -18.39
C ILE A 468 -1.74 -1.77 -17.21
N ARG A 469 -0.41 -1.90 -17.24
CA ARG A 469 0.47 -1.43 -16.17
C ARG A 469 1.18 -0.14 -16.56
N TYR A 470 1.16 0.87 -15.68
CA TYR A 470 1.79 2.16 -15.92
C TYR A 470 2.46 2.72 -14.66
N PRO A 471 3.55 3.53 -14.81
CA PRO A 471 4.36 3.96 -13.67
C PRO A 471 3.72 5.12 -12.90
N ARG A 472 4.23 5.36 -11.69
CA ARG A 472 3.98 6.58 -10.92
C ARG A 472 4.68 7.78 -11.56
N GLY A 473 4.05 8.96 -11.50
CA GLY A 473 4.68 10.23 -11.85
C GLY A 473 4.19 10.83 -13.16
N GLN A 474 4.96 11.79 -13.68
CA GLN A 474 4.62 12.48 -14.92
C GLN A 474 4.59 11.52 -16.09
N ALA A 475 3.55 11.64 -16.93
CA ALA A 475 3.43 10.86 -18.13
C ALA A 475 4.47 11.33 -19.17
N TYR A 476 5.19 10.37 -19.77
CA TYR A 476 6.16 10.65 -20.80
C TYR A 476 5.48 11.23 -22.05
N ARG A 477 6.10 12.26 -22.65
CA ARG A 477 5.55 13.04 -23.77
C ARG A 477 6.41 12.97 -25.02
N GLY A 478 7.44 12.17 -25.04
CA GLY A 478 8.21 11.88 -26.26
C GLY A 478 7.54 10.83 -27.12
N LEU A 479 8.06 10.63 -28.33
CA LEU A 479 7.62 9.63 -29.31
C LEU A 479 6.13 9.80 -29.72
N GLU A 480 5.65 11.06 -29.81
CA GLU A 480 4.27 11.37 -30.21
C GLU A 480 4.00 10.98 -31.67
N GLU A 481 5.00 11.06 -32.51
CA GLU A 481 4.95 10.69 -33.93
C GLU A 481 4.69 9.20 -34.15
N PHE A 482 5.01 8.36 -33.17
CA PHE A 482 4.77 6.91 -33.22
C PHE A 482 3.45 6.56 -32.55
N ARG A 483 2.40 6.46 -33.33
CA ARG A 483 1.03 6.13 -32.89
C ARG A 483 0.36 5.08 -33.77
N ALA A 484 1.07 4.00 -34.04
CA ALA A 484 0.47 2.86 -34.73
C ALA A 484 -0.71 2.31 -33.89
N PRO A 485 -1.84 1.92 -34.51
CA PRO A 485 -2.97 1.32 -33.80
C PRO A 485 -2.54 0.16 -32.89
N ILE A 486 -3.27 -0.02 -31.79
CA ILE A 486 -3.04 -1.17 -30.91
C ILE A 486 -3.64 -2.41 -31.57
N GLU A 487 -2.78 -3.31 -31.99
CA GLU A 487 -3.15 -4.64 -32.47
C GLU A 487 -2.81 -5.68 -31.41
N TYR A 488 -3.69 -6.67 -31.22
CA TYR A 488 -3.53 -7.69 -30.19
C TYR A 488 -2.23 -8.49 -30.37
N GLY A 489 -1.38 -8.47 -29.36
CA GLY A 489 -0.13 -9.21 -29.35
C GLY A 489 0.95 -8.65 -30.27
N LYS A 490 0.82 -7.43 -30.79
CA LYS A 490 1.79 -6.81 -31.69
C LYS A 490 2.61 -5.71 -31.04
N ALA A 491 3.92 -5.79 -31.21
CA ALA A 491 4.89 -4.75 -30.89
C ALA A 491 4.86 -3.63 -31.95
N GLU A 492 5.53 -2.52 -31.67
CA GLU A 492 5.65 -1.39 -32.59
C GLU A 492 7.13 -1.10 -32.88
N MET A 493 7.52 -1.16 -34.15
CA MET A 493 8.81 -0.71 -34.61
C MET A 493 8.86 0.82 -34.57
N LEU A 494 9.77 1.37 -33.75
CA LEU A 494 9.95 2.83 -33.66
C LEU A 494 11.06 3.30 -34.63
N TYR A 495 12.20 2.64 -34.58
CA TYR A 495 13.32 2.90 -35.47
C TYR A 495 13.89 1.57 -35.94
N GLU A 496 14.06 1.39 -37.23
CA GLU A 496 14.60 0.19 -37.83
C GLU A 496 16.00 0.48 -38.39
N GLU A 497 16.99 -0.22 -37.88
CA GLU A 497 18.38 -0.16 -38.28
C GLU A 497 18.96 -1.60 -38.21
N SER A 498 20.26 -1.78 -38.05
CA SER A 498 20.92 -3.11 -37.99
C SER A 498 21.70 -3.29 -36.68
N ASP A 499 22.37 -4.45 -36.59
CA ASP A 499 23.33 -4.84 -35.56
C ASP A 499 22.80 -5.01 -34.13
N ILE A 500 22.18 -3.97 -33.54
CA ILE A 500 21.69 -3.97 -32.18
C ILE A 500 20.20 -3.65 -32.18
N ALA A 501 19.39 -4.47 -31.50
CA ALA A 501 17.97 -4.19 -31.27
C ALA A 501 17.67 -3.98 -29.78
N LEU A 502 17.08 -2.85 -29.44
CA LEU A 502 16.51 -2.57 -28.11
C LEU A 502 15.03 -2.93 -28.11
N PHE A 503 14.66 -4.00 -27.40
CA PHE A 503 13.29 -4.46 -27.24
C PHE A 503 12.78 -4.02 -25.87
N ALA A 504 12.18 -2.82 -25.81
CA ALA A 504 11.87 -2.10 -24.58
C ALA A 504 10.37 -2.11 -24.25
N LEU A 505 10.05 -2.19 -22.97
CA LEU A 505 8.67 -2.26 -22.46
C LEU A 505 8.32 -1.03 -21.60
N GLY A 506 7.19 -0.40 -21.89
CA GLY A 506 6.60 0.64 -21.07
C GLY A 506 7.54 1.82 -20.81
N SER A 507 7.80 2.17 -19.55
CA SER A 507 8.69 3.27 -19.15
C SER A 507 10.12 3.13 -19.67
N MET A 508 10.58 1.91 -19.97
CA MET A 508 11.94 1.66 -20.47
C MET A 508 12.10 2.01 -21.96
N VAL A 509 11.01 2.27 -22.70
CA VAL A 509 11.10 2.74 -24.08
C VAL A 509 11.77 4.12 -24.16
N SER A 510 11.47 5.02 -23.25
CA SER A 510 12.15 6.33 -23.18
C SER A 510 13.63 6.21 -22.82
N THR A 511 14.00 5.25 -21.96
CA THR A 511 15.40 4.91 -21.67
C THR A 511 16.08 4.35 -22.93
N GLY A 512 15.40 3.44 -23.65
CA GLY A 512 15.87 2.87 -24.91
C GLY A 512 16.13 3.93 -26.00
N GLU A 513 15.26 4.93 -26.11
CA GLU A 513 15.45 6.08 -27.01
C GLU A 513 16.77 6.82 -26.71
N HIS A 514 17.00 7.16 -25.43
CA HIS A 514 18.26 7.81 -25.03
C HIS A 514 19.50 6.93 -25.25
N VAL A 515 19.39 5.61 -25.01
CA VAL A 515 20.48 4.65 -25.27
C VAL A 515 20.78 4.60 -26.76
N ARG A 516 19.74 4.51 -27.61
CA ARG A 516 19.85 4.52 -29.06
C ARG A 516 20.61 5.75 -29.56
N GLU A 517 20.21 6.95 -29.13
CA GLU A 517 20.90 8.20 -29.52
C GLU A 517 22.39 8.20 -29.13
N LYS A 518 22.73 7.69 -27.94
CA LYS A 518 24.11 7.56 -27.48
C LYS A 518 24.92 6.53 -28.30
N LEU A 519 24.31 5.41 -28.68
CA LEU A 519 24.91 4.38 -29.55
C LEU A 519 25.17 4.95 -30.96
N LYS A 520 24.21 5.68 -31.54
CA LYS A 520 24.36 6.36 -32.84
C LYS A 520 25.48 7.37 -32.83
N ALA A 521 25.60 8.17 -31.78
CA ALA A 521 26.70 9.13 -31.62
C ALA A 521 28.09 8.45 -31.59
N LYS A 522 28.13 7.16 -31.26
CA LYS A 522 29.35 6.31 -31.28
C LYS A 522 29.51 5.48 -32.56
N GLY A 523 28.62 5.64 -33.54
CA GLY A 523 28.68 4.98 -34.85
C GLY A 523 28.06 3.60 -34.90
N HIS A 524 27.24 3.21 -33.91
CA HIS A 524 26.50 1.95 -33.92
C HIS A 524 25.09 2.14 -34.47
N ALA A 525 24.69 1.29 -35.41
CA ALA A 525 23.31 1.18 -35.86
C ALA A 525 22.47 0.50 -34.74
N CYS A 526 21.29 1.04 -34.47
CA CYS A 526 20.49 0.56 -33.35
C CYS A 526 18.98 0.70 -33.61
N THR A 527 18.33 -0.43 -33.72
CA THR A 527 16.86 -0.57 -33.78
C THR A 527 16.24 -0.32 -32.40
N LEU A 528 15.07 0.31 -32.37
CA LEU A 528 14.27 0.45 -31.16
C LEU A 528 12.85 -0.06 -31.39
N VAL A 529 12.42 -1.00 -30.58
CA VAL A 529 11.07 -1.58 -30.60
C VAL A 529 10.39 -1.32 -29.26
N ASN A 530 9.15 -0.85 -29.33
CA ASN A 530 8.22 -0.82 -28.22
C ASN A 530 7.48 -2.16 -28.15
N ALA A 531 7.77 -2.96 -27.16
CA ALA A 531 7.21 -4.30 -27.01
C ALA A 531 5.69 -4.30 -26.82
N ARG A 532 5.10 -3.25 -26.22
CA ARG A 532 3.67 -3.10 -25.93
C ARG A 532 3.09 -4.21 -25.06
N PHE A 533 3.22 -5.46 -25.48
CA PHE A 533 2.71 -6.65 -24.82
C PHE A 533 3.83 -7.47 -24.17
N VAL A 534 3.60 -7.85 -22.93
CA VAL A 534 4.39 -8.90 -22.26
C VAL A 534 3.80 -10.27 -22.62
N LYS A 535 2.46 -10.32 -22.67
CA LYS A 535 1.71 -11.53 -22.95
C LYS A 535 0.41 -11.19 -23.70
N PRO A 536 0.19 -11.74 -24.90
CA PRO A 536 1.12 -12.62 -25.62
C PRO A 536 2.39 -11.87 -26.09
N LEU A 537 3.46 -12.63 -26.27
CA LEU A 537 4.72 -12.13 -26.84
C LEU A 537 4.59 -12.06 -28.36
N ASP A 538 5.08 -10.97 -28.98
CA ASP A 538 5.13 -10.83 -30.45
C ASP A 538 6.35 -11.59 -31.01
N THR A 539 6.16 -12.86 -31.29
CA THR A 539 7.20 -13.72 -31.88
C THR A 539 7.57 -13.33 -33.30
N ASP A 540 6.61 -12.81 -34.10
CA ASP A 540 6.89 -12.36 -35.47
C ASP A 540 7.88 -11.17 -35.47
N MET A 541 7.74 -10.24 -34.51
CA MET A 541 8.69 -9.14 -34.34
C MET A 541 10.07 -9.66 -33.92
N ILE A 542 10.12 -10.62 -32.99
CA ILE A 542 11.39 -11.23 -32.57
C ILE A 542 12.06 -11.95 -33.72
N ASP A 543 11.32 -12.74 -34.52
CA ASP A 543 11.82 -13.41 -35.70
C ASP A 543 12.37 -12.42 -36.75
N HIS A 544 11.68 -11.28 -36.90
CA HIS A 544 12.16 -10.21 -37.79
C HIS A 544 13.49 -9.64 -37.29
N LEU A 545 13.59 -9.32 -35.99
CA LEU A 545 14.82 -8.79 -35.41
C LEU A 545 15.99 -9.79 -35.49
N CYS A 546 15.75 -11.08 -35.28
CA CYS A 546 16.80 -12.10 -35.30
C CYS A 546 17.46 -12.31 -36.69
N LYS A 547 16.82 -11.85 -37.78
CA LYS A 547 17.38 -11.92 -39.14
C LYS A 547 18.51 -10.93 -39.38
N ASP A 548 18.39 -9.71 -38.84
CA ASP A 548 19.24 -8.57 -39.19
C ASP A 548 20.07 -8.04 -38.00
N HIS A 549 19.91 -8.63 -36.79
CA HIS A 549 20.61 -8.20 -35.59
C HIS A 549 21.42 -9.32 -34.95
N LYS A 550 22.58 -8.98 -34.40
CA LYS A 550 23.47 -9.89 -33.66
C LYS A 550 23.28 -9.84 -32.15
N LEU A 551 22.71 -8.72 -31.67
CA LEU A 551 22.47 -8.47 -30.27
C LEU A 551 21.05 -7.94 -30.06
N ILE A 552 20.30 -8.61 -29.22
CA ILE A 552 18.99 -8.13 -28.75
C ILE A 552 19.10 -7.76 -27.27
N VAL A 553 18.67 -6.57 -26.92
CA VAL A 553 18.67 -6.04 -25.55
C VAL A 553 17.23 -5.88 -25.09
N THR A 554 16.77 -6.74 -24.20
CA THR A 554 15.44 -6.58 -23.58
C THR A 554 15.51 -5.59 -22.43
N MET A 555 14.50 -4.72 -22.31
CA MET A 555 14.51 -3.65 -21.30
C MET A 555 13.15 -3.56 -20.60
N GLU A 556 13.14 -3.82 -19.30
CA GLU A 556 11.91 -3.78 -18.48
C GLU A 556 12.16 -3.29 -17.06
N GLU A 557 11.17 -2.65 -16.43
CA GLU A 557 11.21 -2.23 -15.05
C GLU A 557 10.41 -3.23 -14.19
N ASN A 558 10.95 -4.44 -14.10
CA ASN A 558 10.46 -5.60 -13.35
C ASN A 558 11.65 -6.44 -12.91
N VAL A 559 11.48 -7.30 -11.91
CA VAL A 559 12.53 -8.25 -11.54
C VAL A 559 12.80 -9.22 -12.70
N LEU A 560 14.06 -9.64 -12.85
CA LEU A 560 14.50 -10.50 -13.94
C LEU A 560 13.68 -11.79 -14.04
N ARG A 561 13.41 -12.42 -12.88
CA ARG A 561 12.70 -13.71 -12.85
C ARG A 561 11.21 -13.53 -13.16
N GLY A 562 10.75 -14.25 -14.19
CA GLY A 562 9.38 -14.16 -14.69
C GLY A 562 9.06 -12.88 -15.45
N GLY A 563 10.05 -12.04 -15.73
CA GLY A 563 9.93 -10.85 -16.55
C GLY A 563 9.85 -11.16 -18.05
N MET A 564 9.53 -10.15 -18.87
CA MET A 564 9.46 -10.24 -20.32
C MET A 564 10.77 -10.72 -20.93
N GLY A 565 11.90 -10.20 -20.46
CA GLY A 565 13.23 -10.56 -20.96
C GLY A 565 13.55 -12.05 -20.88
N MET A 566 13.05 -12.74 -19.84
CA MET A 566 13.19 -14.21 -19.75
C MET A 566 12.45 -14.94 -20.87
N TYR A 567 11.20 -14.53 -21.18
CA TYR A 567 10.41 -15.16 -22.23
C TYR A 567 11.00 -14.91 -23.61
N VAL A 568 11.45 -13.68 -23.88
CA VAL A 568 12.17 -13.32 -25.12
C VAL A 568 13.46 -14.13 -25.25
N THR A 569 14.26 -14.19 -24.19
CA THR A 569 15.54 -14.94 -24.20
C THR A 569 15.30 -16.43 -24.44
N LYS A 570 14.28 -17.02 -23.77
CA LYS A 570 13.92 -18.41 -23.99
C LYS A 570 13.57 -18.67 -25.46
N TYR A 571 12.72 -17.83 -26.05
CA TYR A 571 12.31 -17.96 -27.45
C TYR A 571 13.51 -17.84 -28.38
N ILE A 572 14.36 -16.83 -28.20
CA ILE A 572 15.57 -16.64 -29.04
C ILE A 572 16.51 -17.83 -28.92
N HIS A 573 16.80 -18.33 -27.71
CA HIS A 573 17.71 -19.48 -27.56
C HIS A 573 17.15 -20.77 -28.16
N GLU A 574 15.82 -20.91 -28.25
CA GLU A 574 15.19 -22.09 -28.86
C GLU A 574 15.27 -22.07 -30.38
N PHE A 575 15.09 -20.89 -31.02
CA PHE A 575 14.97 -20.78 -32.48
C PHE A 575 16.16 -20.08 -33.15
N TYR A 576 16.94 -19.27 -32.41
CA TYR A 576 18.07 -18.46 -32.93
C TYR A 576 19.23 -18.46 -31.93
N PRO A 577 19.86 -19.65 -31.66
CA PRO A 577 20.87 -19.80 -30.60
C PRO A 577 22.16 -18.99 -30.84
N GLU A 578 22.38 -18.49 -32.06
CA GLU A 578 23.50 -17.63 -32.42
C GLU A 578 23.31 -16.18 -32.01
N ILE A 579 22.07 -15.73 -31.73
CA ILE A 579 21.79 -14.36 -31.35
C ILE A 579 22.08 -14.15 -29.86
N ARG A 580 22.85 -13.13 -29.55
CA ARG A 580 23.15 -12.76 -28.18
C ARG A 580 22.01 -11.94 -27.57
N VAL A 581 21.73 -12.17 -26.30
CA VAL A 581 20.70 -11.46 -25.57
C VAL A 581 21.27 -10.86 -24.30
N ILE A 582 21.06 -9.56 -24.11
CA ILE A 582 21.25 -8.87 -22.83
C ILE A 582 19.88 -8.58 -22.24
N GLN A 583 19.69 -8.95 -20.96
CA GLN A 583 18.48 -8.60 -20.23
C GLN A 583 18.77 -7.42 -19.29
N ILE A 584 18.10 -6.29 -19.50
CA ILE A 584 18.08 -5.13 -18.62
C ILE A 584 16.80 -5.20 -17.81
N ALA A 585 16.94 -5.62 -16.57
CA ALA A 585 15.85 -5.82 -15.61
C ALA A 585 16.36 -5.63 -14.18
N LEU A 586 15.47 -5.58 -13.21
CA LEU A 586 15.84 -5.45 -11.81
C LEU A 586 16.36 -6.79 -11.24
N PRO A 587 17.32 -6.76 -10.30
CA PRO A 587 17.85 -7.97 -9.69
C PRO A 587 16.77 -8.72 -8.89
N ASP A 588 17.03 -9.99 -8.59
CA ASP A 588 16.21 -10.81 -7.67
C ASP A 588 16.46 -10.38 -6.21
N ALA A 589 16.02 -9.16 -5.89
CA ALA A 589 16.21 -8.55 -4.57
C ALA A 589 15.12 -7.53 -4.29
N TYR A 590 14.88 -7.26 -3.01
CA TYR A 590 14.03 -6.14 -2.60
C TYR A 590 14.76 -4.82 -2.81
N VAL A 591 14.07 -3.84 -3.40
CA VAL A 591 14.62 -2.51 -3.66
C VAL A 591 14.22 -1.56 -2.55
N GLU A 592 15.21 -1.00 -1.86
CA GLU A 592 15.02 -0.04 -0.77
C GLU A 592 14.35 1.26 -1.23
N HIS A 593 14.01 2.11 -0.26
CA HIS A 593 13.44 3.43 -0.53
C HIS A 593 14.50 4.42 -1.05
N GLY A 594 14.06 5.34 -1.91
CA GLY A 594 14.93 6.37 -2.47
C GLY A 594 14.27 7.13 -3.61
N ASN A 595 14.98 8.10 -4.18
CA ASN A 595 14.55 8.75 -5.41
C ASN A 595 14.64 7.76 -6.59
N VAL A 596 13.64 7.71 -7.45
CA VAL A 596 13.58 6.75 -8.57
C VAL A 596 14.80 6.88 -9.51
N SER A 597 15.29 8.10 -9.77
CA SER A 597 16.49 8.27 -10.63
C SER A 597 17.74 7.66 -10.00
N VAL A 598 17.93 7.85 -8.69
CA VAL A 598 19.04 7.25 -7.94
C VAL A 598 18.93 5.73 -7.92
N LEU A 599 17.72 5.20 -7.71
CA LEU A 599 17.48 3.76 -7.72
C LEU A 599 17.76 3.14 -9.11
N ARG A 600 17.36 3.81 -10.20
CA ARG A 600 17.64 3.34 -11.56
C ARG A 600 19.13 3.28 -11.85
N GLU A 601 19.89 4.31 -11.46
CA GLU A 601 21.35 4.34 -11.60
C GLU A 601 22.01 3.20 -10.82
N MET A 602 21.66 3.04 -9.54
CA MET A 602 22.20 1.97 -8.69
C MET A 602 21.88 0.56 -9.17
N LEU A 603 20.71 0.39 -9.77
CA LEU A 603 20.26 -0.90 -10.28
C LEU A 603 20.72 -1.16 -11.73
N GLY A 604 21.42 -0.19 -12.33
CA GLY A 604 22.00 -0.34 -13.65
C GLY A 604 20.98 -0.36 -14.79
N ILE A 605 19.82 0.28 -14.61
CA ILE A 605 18.76 0.37 -15.63
C ILE A 605 18.54 1.79 -16.18
N ASP A 606 19.37 2.74 -15.79
CA ASP A 606 19.45 4.06 -16.42
C ASP A 606 20.18 4.00 -17.77
N SER A 607 20.08 5.06 -18.58
CA SER A 607 20.61 5.04 -19.95
C SER A 607 22.14 4.91 -20.03
N ASP A 608 22.89 5.44 -19.04
CA ASP A 608 24.35 5.36 -19.06
C ASP A 608 24.85 3.97 -18.65
N SER A 609 24.23 3.37 -17.66
CA SER A 609 24.51 2.01 -17.22
C SER A 609 24.17 0.98 -18.30
N VAL A 610 23.03 1.14 -18.98
CA VAL A 610 22.62 0.28 -20.10
C VAL A 610 23.60 0.39 -21.26
N LEU A 611 23.96 1.63 -21.65
CA LEU A 611 24.98 1.85 -22.71
C LEU A 611 26.30 1.15 -22.38
N LYS A 612 26.81 1.35 -21.15
CA LYS A 612 28.05 0.71 -20.70
C LYS A 612 28.00 -0.81 -20.81
N ARG A 613 26.89 -1.42 -20.45
CA ARG A 613 26.70 -2.86 -20.52
C ARG A 613 26.67 -3.37 -21.95
N ILE A 614 26.03 -2.64 -22.86
CA ILE A 614 26.04 -2.94 -24.30
C ILE A 614 27.47 -2.85 -24.86
N GLU A 615 28.19 -1.78 -24.54
CA GLU A 615 29.58 -1.61 -24.99
C GLU A 615 30.50 -2.74 -24.49
N GLN A 616 30.36 -3.15 -23.23
CA GLN A 616 31.13 -4.30 -22.70
C GLN A 616 30.88 -5.59 -23.49
N GLU A 617 29.63 -5.83 -23.89
CA GLU A 617 29.29 -6.98 -24.72
C GLU A 617 29.93 -6.87 -26.12
N LEU A 618 29.81 -5.69 -26.75
CA LEU A 618 30.42 -5.45 -28.08
C LEU A 618 31.95 -5.59 -28.07
N TYR A 619 32.63 -5.19 -26.99
CA TYR A 619 34.08 -5.40 -26.85
C TYR A 619 34.44 -6.87 -26.72
N SER A 620 33.59 -7.72 -26.18
CA SER A 620 33.82 -9.17 -26.07
C SER A 620 33.77 -9.88 -27.43
N TRP A 621 33.35 -9.20 -28.51
CA TRP A 621 33.28 -9.73 -29.87
C TRP A 621 34.60 -9.50 -30.66
N LYS A 622 35.44 -8.61 -30.17
CA LYS A 622 36.76 -8.31 -30.75
C LYS A 622 37.83 -9.23 -30.15
#